data_39a8d5a13ad944a1492ed9756de7dbdc
#
_entry.id   39a8d5a13ad944a1492ed9756de7dbdc
#
_cell.length_a   1.000
_cell.length_b   1.000
_cell.length_c   1.000
_cell.angle_alpha   90.00
_cell.angle_beta   90.00
_cell.angle_gamma   90.00
#
_symmetry.space_group_name_H-M   'P 1'
#
loop_
_entity.id
_entity.type
_entity.pdbx_description
1 polymer ?
#
loop_
_entity_poly.entity_id
_entity_poly.type
_entity_poly.pdbx_seq_one_letter_code
_entity_poly.pdbx_strand_id
1 'polypeptide(L)'
;MNNILQLKGRFEQRPNSSKPGSPKLPKGKSVSSLHLIELSEQLKRILQYWKTNTDISGALVSVHYTHIVAKSNRLKILLSENSKSPAESIRGAKFIWEPDEDGKEIQKHVFTHYVSLKAIERAIDVLSETISVIEKYFNGNITSVETEKIAETPADRFNEFSKYNFLNVVVDGFYVESFDIDRAAEEITEESIITIYQTGIETKKLLSKFGIHIVDERIIDGTTLRLNPDEAKLLYNHASYLIAMSVTDFSRITRDEVLEDKAEISNEESLIPHPTNEPVIGVIDTQFNEKVYFHEWVEYRNLLDPNIPLTAKDYEHGTEVSYIIVDGPQGNPALDDGCGRFRVRHFGVATHRGFSSFTVLKMIRNIVASNRDIKVWNLSLGSKLEIKPNFISPEAAELDRIQSEYDVIFVVAGTNIPDGETKKDMKIGSPADSLNSLVVNAVDF
;
A
#
# COMPACT_ATOMS: atom_id res chain seq x y z
N MET A 1 -28.56 -21.03 17.67
CA MET A 1 -28.14 -19.61 17.47
C MET A 1 -26.91 -19.36 18.30
N ASN A 2 -25.78 -19.20 17.68
CA ASN A 2 -24.58 -18.78 18.38
C ASN A 2 -24.78 -17.40 19.00
N ASN A 3 -24.34 -17.23 20.24
CA ASN A 3 -24.36 -15.92 20.88
C ASN A 3 -23.43 -14.99 20.10
N ILE A 4 -24.02 -14.06 19.34
CA ILE A 4 -23.27 -12.99 18.68
C ILE A 4 -22.48 -12.25 19.76
N LEU A 5 -21.16 -12.13 19.57
CA LEU A 5 -20.28 -11.33 20.40
C LEU A 5 -20.78 -9.88 20.37
N GLN A 6 -21.51 -9.47 21.41
CA GLN A 6 -21.90 -8.08 21.55
C GLN A 6 -20.78 -7.32 22.23
N LEU A 7 -20.21 -6.36 21.52
CA LEU A 7 -19.32 -5.37 22.11
C LEU A 7 -20.10 -4.57 23.17
N LYS A 8 -19.88 -4.89 24.44
CA LYS A 8 -20.42 -4.15 25.56
C LYS A 8 -19.55 -2.92 25.82
N GLY A 9 -19.64 -1.91 24.99
CA GLY A 9 -18.92 -0.66 25.19
C GLY A 9 -19.37 0.39 24.17
N ARG A 10 -19.48 1.63 24.60
CA ARG A 10 -19.59 2.76 23.69
C ARG A 10 -18.17 3.21 23.35
N PHE A 11 -17.80 3.17 22.08
CA PHE A 11 -16.61 3.85 21.59
C PHE A 11 -16.92 5.36 21.60
N GLU A 12 -16.70 6.00 22.71
CA GLU A 12 -16.72 7.45 22.76
C GLU A 12 -15.36 7.97 22.34
N GLN A 13 -15.31 8.62 21.19
CA GLN A 13 -14.16 9.40 20.82
C GLN A 13 -14.06 10.56 21.81
N ARG A 14 -13.17 10.45 22.80
CA ARG A 14 -12.94 11.56 23.74
C ARG A 14 -12.49 12.76 22.90
N PRO A 15 -13.21 13.90 22.97
CA PRO A 15 -12.72 15.10 22.30
C PRO A 15 -11.33 15.41 22.84
N ASN A 16 -10.36 15.55 21.96
CA ASN A 16 -9.00 15.97 22.34
C ASN A 16 -9.11 17.39 22.92
N SER A 17 -9.24 17.51 24.23
CA SER A 17 -9.35 18.77 24.93
C SER A 17 -8.02 19.48 25.14
N SER A 18 -6.90 18.85 24.77
CA SER A 18 -5.59 19.50 24.82
C SER A 18 -5.38 20.34 23.55
N LYS A 19 -5.29 21.66 23.71
CA LYS A 19 -4.72 22.52 22.67
C LYS A 19 -3.34 21.93 22.30
N PRO A 20 -3.00 21.84 21.00
CA PRO A 20 -1.67 21.41 20.60
C PRO A 20 -0.65 22.30 21.33
N GLY A 21 0.28 21.69 22.05
CA GLY A 21 1.37 22.44 22.68
C GLY A 21 2.22 23.14 21.62
N SER A 22 2.95 24.18 22.00
CA SER A 22 3.92 24.83 21.10
C SER A 22 4.93 23.79 20.62
N PRO A 23 5.32 23.84 19.34
CA PRO A 23 6.39 22.98 18.81
C PRO A 23 7.67 23.21 19.63
N LYS A 24 8.35 22.11 19.96
CA LYS A 24 9.63 22.17 20.69
C LYS A 24 10.52 21.01 20.35
N LEU A 25 11.83 21.22 20.47
CA LEU A 25 12.80 20.17 20.29
C LEU A 25 12.74 19.12 21.41
N PRO A 26 13.08 17.87 21.15
CA PRO A 26 13.28 16.86 22.18
C PRO A 26 14.33 17.31 23.19
N LYS A 27 14.15 16.93 24.47
CA LYS A 27 15.05 17.33 25.55
C LYS A 27 16.52 16.95 25.25
N GLY A 28 17.42 17.91 25.45
CA GLY A 28 18.86 17.74 25.21
C GLY A 28 19.29 17.77 23.73
N LYS A 29 18.36 18.05 22.81
CA LYS A 29 18.65 18.16 21.37
C LYS A 29 18.79 19.62 20.95
N SER A 30 19.46 19.82 19.79
CA SER A 30 19.68 21.14 19.20
C SER A 30 19.62 21.06 17.68
N VAL A 31 19.51 22.23 17.03
CA VAL A 31 19.58 22.38 15.57
C VAL A 31 20.60 23.47 15.25
N SER A 32 21.55 23.15 14.37
CA SER A 32 22.58 24.11 13.93
C SER A 32 22.10 24.87 12.68
N SER A 33 22.53 26.12 12.54
CA SER A 33 22.36 26.91 11.31
C SER A 33 23.00 26.21 10.11
N LEU A 34 24.14 25.55 10.29
CA LEU A 34 24.84 24.81 9.23
C LEU A 34 23.98 23.71 8.64
N HIS A 35 23.26 22.93 9.45
CA HIS A 35 22.34 21.92 8.96
C HIS A 35 21.19 22.53 8.15
N LEU A 36 20.60 23.62 8.63
CA LEU A 36 19.53 24.30 7.90
C LEU A 36 20.02 24.94 6.59
N ILE A 37 21.27 25.43 6.55
CA ILE A 37 21.93 25.89 5.31
C ILE A 37 22.04 24.75 4.32
N GLU A 38 22.45 23.56 4.75
CA GLU A 38 22.55 22.39 3.90
C GLU A 38 21.18 22.00 3.31
N LEU A 39 20.14 21.94 4.15
CA LEU A 39 18.76 21.70 3.69
C LEU A 39 18.30 22.74 2.67
N SER A 40 18.63 24.02 2.89
CA SER A 40 18.29 25.11 1.95
C SER A 40 19.00 24.93 0.61
N GLU A 41 20.29 24.57 0.61
CA GLU A 41 21.06 24.33 -0.62
C GLU A 41 20.53 23.09 -1.39
N GLN A 42 20.09 22.05 -0.69
CA GLN A 42 19.43 20.90 -1.31
C GLN A 42 18.14 21.32 -2.01
N LEU A 43 17.28 22.09 -1.35
CA LEU A 43 16.05 22.61 -1.97
C LEU A 43 16.32 23.54 -3.15
N LYS A 44 17.37 24.35 -3.13
CA LYS A 44 17.78 25.19 -4.27
C LYS A 44 18.17 24.33 -5.48
N ARG A 45 18.93 23.25 -5.27
CA ARG A 45 19.30 22.32 -6.34
C ARG A 45 18.06 21.61 -6.91
N ILE A 46 17.15 21.17 -6.06
CA ILE A 46 15.87 20.54 -6.44
C ILE A 46 15.01 21.52 -7.25
N LEU A 47 14.90 22.77 -6.79
CA LEU A 47 14.17 23.82 -7.49
C LEU A 47 14.75 24.08 -8.89
N GLN A 48 16.07 24.17 -8.99
CA GLN A 48 16.76 24.37 -10.28
C GLN A 48 16.50 23.21 -11.23
N TYR A 49 16.56 21.97 -10.74
CA TYR A 49 16.24 20.79 -11.54
C TYR A 49 14.82 20.86 -12.10
N TRP A 50 13.83 21.14 -11.25
CA TRP A 50 12.42 21.16 -11.67
C TRP A 50 12.05 22.40 -12.50
N LYS A 51 12.80 23.49 -12.43
CA LYS A 51 12.66 24.63 -13.35
C LYS A 51 13.09 24.28 -14.78
N THR A 52 14.01 23.33 -14.92
CA THR A 52 14.49 22.89 -16.25
C THR A 52 13.71 21.66 -16.76
N ASN A 53 13.18 20.83 -15.86
CA ASN A 53 12.37 19.68 -16.21
C ASN A 53 10.88 20.06 -16.20
N THR A 54 10.26 20.07 -17.39
CA THR A 54 8.86 20.47 -17.60
C THR A 54 7.91 19.31 -17.86
N ASP A 55 8.36 18.09 -17.60
CA ASP A 55 7.54 16.89 -17.84
C ASP A 55 6.31 16.85 -16.95
N ILE A 56 6.46 17.35 -15.72
CA ILE A 56 5.37 17.51 -14.75
C ILE A 56 5.25 18.98 -14.34
N SER A 57 4.06 19.40 -13.91
CA SER A 57 3.77 20.79 -13.56
C SER A 57 4.25 21.25 -12.18
N GLY A 58 4.63 20.30 -11.33
CA GLY A 58 5.17 20.50 -9.98
C GLY A 58 6.51 19.81 -9.81
N ALA A 59 6.88 19.56 -8.58
CA ALA A 59 8.12 18.93 -8.18
C ALA A 59 7.86 17.70 -7.30
N LEU A 60 8.53 16.60 -7.56
CA LEU A 60 8.67 15.49 -6.63
C LEU A 60 9.89 15.75 -5.75
N VAL A 61 9.68 15.75 -4.44
CA VAL A 61 10.71 16.00 -3.43
C VAL A 61 10.66 14.89 -2.41
N SER A 62 11.74 14.14 -2.27
CA SER A 62 11.89 13.11 -1.25
C SER A 62 12.47 13.74 0.01
N VAL A 63 11.80 13.52 1.13
CA VAL A 63 12.17 13.98 2.47
C VAL A 63 12.67 12.80 3.24
N HIS A 64 13.98 12.75 3.47
CA HIS A 64 14.64 11.75 4.28
C HIS A 64 14.62 12.21 5.74
N TYR A 65 14.10 11.38 6.63
CA TYR A 65 14.03 11.67 8.05
C TYR A 65 15.16 10.96 8.81
N THR A 66 15.61 11.55 9.90
CA THR A 66 16.67 10.99 10.73
C THR A 66 16.33 9.62 11.35
N HIS A 67 15.05 9.29 11.46
CA HIS A 67 14.53 8.03 12.00
C HIS A 67 13.06 7.85 11.62
N ILE A 68 12.39 6.82 12.15
CA ILE A 68 10.93 6.67 12.05
C ILE A 68 10.25 7.79 12.83
N VAL A 69 9.57 8.71 12.12
CA VAL A 69 8.91 9.86 12.74
C VAL A 69 7.42 9.62 12.95
N ALA A 70 6.94 10.01 14.14
CA ALA A 70 5.51 10.04 14.42
C ALA A 70 4.80 11.07 13.50
N LYS A 71 3.49 10.91 13.29
CA LYS A 71 2.69 11.85 12.48
C LYS A 71 2.84 13.31 12.96
N SER A 72 2.97 13.52 14.26
CA SER A 72 3.18 14.85 14.86
C SER A 72 4.53 15.49 14.56
N ASN A 73 5.51 14.70 14.14
CA ASN A 73 6.91 15.10 13.89
C ASN A 73 7.24 15.16 12.39
N ARG A 74 6.26 15.00 11.52
CA ARG A 74 6.40 15.23 10.08
C ARG A 74 6.42 16.72 9.79
N LEU A 75 6.80 17.10 8.59
CA LEU A 75 6.83 18.49 8.16
C LEU A 75 5.57 19.28 8.56
N LYS A 76 5.77 20.51 9.06
CA LYS A 76 4.70 21.45 9.43
C LYS A 76 4.66 22.67 8.54
N ILE A 77 5.81 23.19 8.16
CA ILE A 77 5.96 24.43 7.39
C ILE A 77 6.68 24.19 6.07
N LEU A 78 7.78 23.41 6.09
CA LEU A 78 8.55 23.16 4.88
C LEU A 78 7.71 22.36 3.88
N LEU A 79 7.78 22.74 2.61
CA LEU A 79 7.00 22.19 1.50
C LEU A 79 5.46 22.33 1.63
N SER A 80 4.98 23.32 2.40
CA SER A 80 3.57 23.60 2.56
C SER A 80 2.98 24.35 1.36
N GLU A 81 1.83 23.91 0.86
CA GLU A 81 1.03 24.59 -0.14
C GLU A 81 0.06 25.59 0.52
N ASN A 82 0.43 26.86 0.56
CA ASN A 82 -0.40 27.91 1.18
C ASN A 82 -0.85 27.56 2.60
N SER A 83 -2.16 27.42 2.82
CA SER A 83 -2.78 27.03 4.10
C SER A 83 -2.93 25.53 4.30
N LYS A 84 -2.49 24.69 3.33
CA LYS A 84 -2.62 23.24 3.40
C LYS A 84 -1.51 22.62 4.23
N SER A 85 -1.80 21.53 4.89
CA SER A 85 -0.80 20.72 5.58
C SER A 85 0.18 20.08 4.59
N PRO A 86 1.50 20.08 4.86
CA PRO A 86 2.45 19.33 4.02
C PRO A 86 2.10 17.85 3.84
N ALA A 87 1.39 17.25 4.80
CA ALA A 87 0.93 15.86 4.69
C ALA A 87 0.01 15.61 3.48
N GLU A 88 -0.70 16.63 2.99
CA GLU A 88 -1.59 16.49 1.82
C GLU A 88 -0.82 16.33 0.49
N SER A 89 0.44 16.72 0.45
CA SER A 89 1.31 16.57 -0.72
C SER A 89 2.03 15.23 -0.82
N ILE A 90 1.98 14.39 0.22
CA ILE A 90 2.62 13.07 0.24
C ILE A 90 2.02 12.19 -0.86
N ARG A 91 2.89 11.62 -1.72
CA ARG A 91 2.54 10.69 -2.79
C ARG A 91 3.10 9.30 -2.60
N GLY A 92 4.12 9.17 -1.75
CA GLY A 92 4.73 7.89 -1.40
C GLY A 92 5.40 7.93 -0.05
N ALA A 93 5.55 6.77 0.56
CA ALA A 93 6.28 6.58 1.80
C ALA A 93 7.01 5.24 1.74
N LYS A 94 8.26 5.23 2.16
CA LYS A 94 9.06 4.01 2.26
C LYS A 94 9.93 4.05 3.51
N PHE A 95 10.43 2.89 3.89
CA PHE A 95 11.52 2.76 4.86
C PHE A 95 12.83 2.54 4.13
N ILE A 96 13.90 3.10 4.67
CA ILE A 96 15.27 2.74 4.33
C ILE A 96 15.97 2.24 5.59
N TRP A 97 16.96 1.38 5.41
CA TRP A 97 17.84 0.92 6.48
C TRP A 97 19.20 1.54 6.27
N GLU A 98 19.71 2.23 7.28
CA GLU A 98 21.01 2.87 7.23
C GLU A 98 21.68 2.74 8.61
N PRO A 99 23.03 2.63 8.67
CA PRO A 99 23.73 2.65 9.95
C PRO A 99 23.59 4.00 10.64
N ASP A 100 23.38 3.99 11.96
CA ASP A 100 23.50 5.19 12.80
C ASP A 100 24.96 5.53 13.09
N GLU A 101 25.21 6.56 13.92
CA GLU A 101 26.55 7.01 14.33
C GLU A 101 27.38 5.90 15.02
N ASP A 102 26.72 4.93 15.62
CA ASP A 102 27.33 3.77 16.29
C ASP A 102 27.48 2.56 15.36
N GLY A 103 27.09 2.68 14.09
CA GLY A 103 27.14 1.60 13.08
C GLY A 103 26.00 0.58 13.18
N LYS A 104 24.94 0.87 13.96
CA LYS A 104 23.79 0.02 14.09
C LYS A 104 22.76 0.36 13.01
N GLU A 105 22.29 -0.65 12.28
CA GLU A 105 21.21 -0.51 11.30
C GLU A 105 19.92 0.01 11.96
N ILE A 106 19.48 1.19 11.53
CA ILE A 106 18.21 1.79 11.96
C ILE A 106 17.29 2.03 10.77
N GLN A 107 16.01 1.92 11.03
CA GLN A 107 14.98 2.28 10.05
C GLN A 107 14.76 3.79 10.05
N LYS A 108 14.71 4.36 8.85
CA LYS A 108 14.36 5.76 8.62
C LYS A 108 13.17 5.86 7.68
N HIS A 109 12.32 6.88 7.88
CA HIS A 109 11.26 7.23 6.93
C HIS A 109 11.81 8.04 5.76
N VAL A 110 11.29 7.75 4.56
CA VAL A 110 11.40 8.64 3.39
C VAL A 110 9.99 8.89 2.86
N PHE A 111 9.60 10.16 2.78
CA PHE A 111 8.33 10.55 2.17
C PHE A 111 8.57 11.34 0.89
N THR A 112 7.94 10.91 -0.20
CA THR A 112 7.96 11.65 -1.46
C THR A 112 6.74 12.56 -1.54
N HIS A 113 7.00 13.86 -1.64
CA HIS A 113 6.00 14.92 -1.76
C HIS A 113 5.89 15.37 -3.21
N TYR A 114 4.67 15.67 -3.67
CA TYR A 114 4.44 16.40 -4.91
C TYR A 114 3.92 17.80 -4.58
N VAL A 115 4.72 18.80 -4.90
CA VAL A 115 4.49 20.21 -4.53
C VAL A 115 4.68 21.16 -5.71
N SER A 116 4.14 22.37 -5.60
CA SER A 116 4.44 23.44 -6.57
C SER A 116 5.87 23.96 -6.38
N LEU A 117 6.46 24.54 -7.44
CA LEU A 117 7.76 25.19 -7.35
C LEU A 117 7.73 26.35 -6.33
N LYS A 118 6.59 27.05 -6.21
CA LYS A 118 6.38 28.10 -5.22
C LYS A 118 6.46 27.60 -3.78
N ALA A 119 6.04 26.37 -3.50
CA ALA A 119 6.18 25.77 -2.17
C ALA A 119 7.66 25.55 -1.81
N ILE A 120 8.48 25.14 -2.77
CA ILE A 120 9.93 25.01 -2.58
C ILE A 120 10.58 26.38 -2.39
N GLU A 121 10.23 27.39 -3.21
CA GLU A 121 10.74 28.76 -3.05
C GLU A 121 10.43 29.30 -1.65
N ARG A 122 9.19 29.14 -1.20
CA ARG A 122 8.80 29.53 0.17
C ARG A 122 9.57 28.76 1.24
N ALA A 123 9.82 27.47 1.06
CA ALA A 123 10.61 26.66 2.02
C ALA A 123 12.04 27.19 2.14
N ILE A 124 12.65 27.60 1.02
CA ILE A 124 13.97 28.25 0.98
C ILE A 124 13.95 29.58 1.73
N ASP A 125 12.94 30.41 1.52
CA ASP A 125 12.80 31.72 2.18
C ASP A 125 12.67 31.56 3.69
N VAL A 126 11.78 30.69 4.18
CA VAL A 126 11.59 30.49 5.63
C VAL A 126 12.80 29.85 6.28
N LEU A 127 13.54 28.96 5.57
CA LEU A 127 14.83 28.47 6.05
C LEU A 127 15.84 29.60 6.19
N SER A 128 15.96 30.48 5.20
CA SER A 128 16.86 31.61 5.21
C SER A 128 16.59 32.57 6.39
N GLU A 129 15.33 32.89 6.64
CA GLU A 129 14.91 33.70 7.78
C GLU A 129 15.23 33.00 9.11
N THR A 130 14.95 31.69 9.21
CA THR A 130 15.24 30.90 10.40
C THR A 130 16.75 30.84 10.70
N ILE A 131 17.57 30.62 9.68
CA ILE A 131 19.04 30.64 9.77
C ILE A 131 19.53 31.98 10.29
N SER A 132 19.04 33.08 9.72
CA SER A 132 19.42 34.45 10.14
C SER A 132 19.11 34.69 11.63
N VAL A 133 17.97 34.23 12.12
CA VAL A 133 17.58 34.33 13.53
C VAL A 133 18.49 33.49 14.41
N ILE A 134 18.80 32.24 14.01
CA ILE A 134 19.67 31.32 14.78
C ILE A 134 21.09 31.88 14.85
N GLU A 135 21.64 32.37 13.76
CA GLU A 135 23.00 32.94 13.75
C GLU A 135 23.09 34.21 14.61
N LYS A 136 22.12 35.08 14.47
CA LYS A 136 22.16 36.40 15.14
C LYS A 136 21.88 36.30 16.65
N TYR A 137 21.00 35.40 17.09
CA TYR A 137 20.51 35.41 18.46
C TYR A 137 20.82 34.14 19.26
N PHE A 138 21.30 33.06 18.61
CA PHE A 138 21.57 31.76 19.24
C PHE A 138 22.98 31.21 18.90
N ASN A 139 23.90 32.07 18.47
CA ASN A 139 25.29 31.68 18.13
C ASN A 139 25.40 30.50 17.17
N GLY A 140 24.50 30.42 16.17
CA GLY A 140 24.51 29.39 15.16
C GLY A 140 23.93 28.04 15.60
N ASN A 141 23.43 27.90 16.83
CA ASN A 141 22.84 26.65 17.32
C ASN A 141 21.72 26.92 18.33
N ILE A 142 20.52 26.40 18.08
CA ILE A 142 19.38 26.54 18.97
C ILE A 142 19.10 25.22 19.71
N THR A 143 19.05 25.28 21.02
CA THR A 143 18.84 24.12 21.92
C THR A 143 17.37 23.94 22.32
N SER A 144 17.03 22.76 22.85
CA SER A 144 15.70 22.50 23.39
C SER A 144 15.29 23.46 24.51
N VAL A 145 16.26 23.91 25.34
CA VAL A 145 16.01 24.87 26.43
C VAL A 145 15.65 26.26 25.87
N GLU A 146 16.33 26.66 24.81
CA GLU A 146 16.04 27.94 24.14
C GLU A 146 14.71 27.92 23.42
N THR A 147 14.35 26.80 22.77
CA THR A 147 13.03 26.65 22.13
C THR A 147 11.87 26.75 23.12
N GLU A 148 12.03 26.28 24.36
CA GLU A 148 11.04 26.45 25.42
C GLU A 148 10.84 27.91 25.84
N LYS A 149 11.93 28.72 25.77
CA LYS A 149 11.91 30.14 26.14
C LYS A 149 11.54 31.08 24.99
N ILE A 150 11.29 30.58 23.80
CA ILE A 150 10.92 31.42 22.63
C ILE A 150 9.70 32.31 22.88
N ALA A 151 8.73 31.85 23.69
CA ALA A 151 7.59 32.67 24.06
C ALA A 151 7.99 33.99 24.76
N GLU A 152 9.09 33.98 25.53
CA GLU A 152 9.64 35.12 26.28
C GLU A 152 10.53 36.01 25.41
N THR A 153 10.96 35.53 24.23
CA THR A 153 11.82 36.27 23.31
C THR A 153 11.08 37.45 22.69
N PRO A 154 11.66 38.65 22.58
CA PRO A 154 11.03 39.81 21.95
C PRO A 154 10.61 39.52 20.49
N ALA A 155 9.43 40.01 20.08
CA ALA A 155 8.88 39.72 18.75
C ALA A 155 9.69 40.36 17.61
N ASP A 156 10.34 41.45 17.85
CA ASP A 156 11.21 42.17 16.90
C ASP A 156 12.40 41.37 16.40
N ARG A 157 12.83 40.32 17.18
CA ARG A 157 13.87 39.40 16.72
C ARG A 157 13.45 38.49 15.56
N PHE A 158 12.16 38.36 15.31
CA PHE A 158 11.62 37.47 14.28
C PHE A 158 11.17 38.24 13.03
N ASN A 159 11.32 39.56 12.97
CA ASN A 159 10.80 40.43 11.92
C ASN A 159 9.30 40.15 11.68
N GLU A 160 8.92 39.88 10.43
CA GLU A 160 7.55 39.47 10.06
C GLU A 160 7.28 37.98 10.27
N PHE A 161 8.30 37.20 10.59
CA PHE A 161 8.22 35.74 10.77
C PHE A 161 7.71 35.41 12.16
N SER A 162 6.57 34.73 12.28
CA SER A 162 5.98 34.44 13.58
C SER A 162 6.84 33.46 14.40
N LYS A 163 6.86 33.65 15.73
CA LYS A 163 7.52 32.70 16.66
C LYS A 163 7.05 31.25 16.44
N TYR A 164 5.79 31.06 16.15
CA TYR A 164 5.21 29.75 15.89
C TYR A 164 5.81 29.12 14.61
N ASN A 165 5.89 29.89 13.54
CA ASN A 165 6.50 29.42 12.29
C ASN A 165 7.99 29.12 12.48
N PHE A 166 8.73 29.99 13.15
CA PHE A 166 10.13 29.76 13.50
C PHE A 166 10.32 28.44 14.23
N LEU A 167 9.55 28.18 15.30
CA LEU A 167 9.63 26.93 16.05
C LEU A 167 9.27 25.71 15.19
N ASN A 168 8.27 25.81 14.32
CA ASN A 168 7.95 24.70 13.42
C ASN A 168 9.09 24.41 12.43
N VAL A 169 9.72 25.44 11.86
CA VAL A 169 10.86 25.24 10.93
C VAL A 169 12.07 24.63 11.66
N VAL A 170 12.35 25.07 12.90
CA VAL A 170 13.38 24.46 13.72
C VAL A 170 13.09 22.99 13.99
N VAL A 171 11.84 22.63 14.31
CA VAL A 171 11.43 21.25 14.56
C VAL A 171 11.42 20.43 13.27
N ASP A 172 10.93 20.99 12.16
CA ASP A 172 11.02 20.34 10.83
C ASP A 172 12.48 20.02 10.50
N GLY A 173 13.39 21.01 10.65
CA GLY A 173 14.82 20.86 10.41
C GLY A 173 15.50 19.85 11.33
N PHE A 174 15.02 19.67 12.56
CA PHE A 174 15.55 18.65 13.46
C PHE A 174 15.25 17.21 12.99
N TYR A 175 14.04 16.97 12.46
CA TYR A 175 13.63 15.64 12.04
C TYR A 175 14.03 15.31 10.60
N VAL A 176 14.25 16.32 9.77
CA VAL A 176 14.69 16.14 8.38
C VAL A 176 16.19 15.98 8.30
N GLU A 177 16.64 14.87 7.73
CA GLU A 177 18.06 14.62 7.46
C GLU A 177 18.49 15.26 6.14
N SER A 178 17.68 15.08 5.08
CA SER A 178 17.95 15.65 3.76
C SER A 178 16.70 15.74 2.87
N PHE A 179 16.81 16.57 1.83
CA PHE A 179 15.92 16.62 0.69
C PHE A 179 16.62 16.13 -0.57
N ASP A 180 15.94 15.30 -1.35
CA ASP A 180 16.48 14.80 -2.61
C ASP A 180 15.37 14.57 -3.65
N ILE A 181 15.77 14.15 -4.86
CA ILE A 181 14.91 13.60 -5.90
C ILE A 181 15.25 12.13 -6.01
N ASP A 182 14.50 11.28 -5.32
CA ASP A 182 14.68 9.84 -5.41
C ASP A 182 14.41 9.35 -6.82
N ARG A 183 15.18 8.39 -7.25
CA ARG A 183 15.06 7.71 -8.54
C ARG A 183 15.02 6.21 -8.31
N ALA A 184 14.38 5.49 -9.23
CA ALA A 184 14.47 4.04 -9.21
C ALA A 184 15.94 3.62 -9.33
N ALA A 185 16.40 2.75 -8.42
CA ALA A 185 17.81 2.36 -8.32
C ALA A 185 18.20 1.29 -9.36
N GLU A 186 17.25 0.45 -9.79
CA GLU A 186 17.50 -0.68 -10.67
C GLU A 186 16.82 -0.47 -12.02
N GLU A 187 17.55 -0.80 -13.10
CA GLU A 187 16.98 -0.84 -14.44
C GLU A 187 15.99 -2.01 -14.54
N ILE A 188 14.82 -1.72 -15.09
CA ILE A 188 13.75 -2.71 -15.26
C ILE A 188 13.98 -3.42 -16.59
N THR A 189 14.36 -4.69 -16.54
CA THR A 189 14.75 -5.47 -17.72
C THR A 189 13.69 -6.46 -18.19
N GLU A 190 12.62 -6.62 -17.42
CA GLU A 190 11.56 -7.60 -17.69
C GLU A 190 10.17 -6.95 -17.69
N GLU A 191 9.16 -7.70 -18.14
CA GLU A 191 7.79 -7.24 -18.06
C GLU A 191 7.42 -6.99 -16.58
N SER A 192 6.96 -5.78 -16.29
CA SER A 192 6.84 -5.33 -14.90
C SER A 192 5.55 -4.59 -14.65
N ILE A 193 5.05 -4.75 -13.42
CA ILE A 193 4.00 -3.91 -12.85
C ILE A 193 4.69 -2.73 -12.16
N ILE A 194 4.42 -1.53 -12.65
CA ILE A 194 5.05 -0.30 -12.18
C ILE A 194 3.97 0.62 -11.60
N THR A 195 4.19 1.10 -10.40
CA THR A 195 3.39 2.18 -9.82
C THR A 195 4.17 3.49 -9.93
N ILE A 196 3.56 4.51 -10.54
CA ILE A 196 4.14 5.84 -10.66
C ILE A 196 3.51 6.80 -9.66
N TYR A 197 4.26 7.85 -9.28
CA TYR A 197 3.73 8.91 -8.42
C TYR A 197 2.62 9.69 -9.12
N GLN A 198 1.55 9.98 -8.39
CA GLN A 198 0.46 10.81 -8.90
C GLN A 198 0.89 12.28 -8.98
N THR A 199 0.90 12.84 -10.20
CA THR A 199 1.33 14.21 -10.48
C THR A 199 0.20 15.14 -10.95
N GLY A 200 -1.05 14.65 -10.92
CA GLY A 200 -2.22 15.39 -11.43
C GLY A 200 -2.35 15.38 -12.95
N ILE A 201 -1.39 14.79 -13.68
CA ILE A 201 -1.47 14.54 -15.11
C ILE A 201 -2.02 13.13 -15.32
N GLU A 202 -2.95 12.97 -16.25
CA GLU A 202 -3.43 11.65 -16.65
C GLU A 202 -2.28 10.77 -17.12
N THR A 203 -2.20 9.53 -16.64
CA THR A 203 -1.07 8.62 -16.85
C THR A 203 -0.73 8.40 -18.32
N LYS A 204 -1.73 8.20 -19.19
CA LYS A 204 -1.47 8.04 -20.64
C LYS A 204 -0.80 9.27 -21.25
N LYS A 205 -1.29 10.46 -20.89
CA LYS A 205 -0.71 11.72 -21.36
C LYS A 205 0.69 11.94 -20.82
N LEU A 206 0.94 11.54 -19.58
CA LEU A 206 2.27 11.63 -18.98
C LEU A 206 3.25 10.70 -19.68
N LEU A 207 2.88 9.43 -19.86
CA LEU A 207 3.71 8.41 -20.51
C LEU A 207 3.97 8.71 -21.98
N SER A 208 2.98 9.28 -22.70
CA SER A 208 3.16 9.64 -24.12
C SER A 208 4.26 10.68 -24.34
N LYS A 209 4.57 11.54 -23.33
CA LYS A 209 5.71 12.46 -23.39
C LYS A 209 7.06 11.74 -23.50
N PHE A 210 7.13 10.52 -23.00
CA PHE A 210 8.33 9.65 -23.04
C PHE A 210 8.29 8.63 -24.18
N GLY A 211 7.31 8.75 -25.09
CA GLY A 211 7.16 7.81 -26.22
C GLY A 211 6.49 6.48 -25.85
N ILE A 212 5.87 6.40 -24.65
CA ILE A 212 5.19 5.21 -24.18
C ILE A 212 3.68 5.35 -24.43
N HIS A 213 3.15 4.51 -25.31
CA HIS A 213 1.73 4.50 -25.68
C HIS A 213 1.04 3.26 -25.10
N ILE A 214 0.29 3.47 -24.00
CA ILE A 214 -0.36 2.39 -23.26
C ILE A 214 -1.88 2.40 -23.46
N VAL A 215 -2.48 1.22 -23.51
CA VAL A 215 -3.94 1.03 -23.56
C VAL A 215 -4.52 0.90 -22.15
N ASP A 216 -5.82 1.19 -21.98
CA ASP A 216 -6.49 1.17 -20.66
C ASP A 216 -6.48 -0.21 -20.00
N GLU A 217 -6.44 -1.26 -20.81
CA GLU A 217 -6.34 -2.64 -20.34
C GLU A 217 -5.07 -2.91 -19.54
N ARG A 218 -4.03 -2.12 -19.76
CA ARG A 218 -2.73 -2.23 -19.08
C ARG A 218 -2.58 -1.26 -17.91
N ILE A 219 -3.65 -0.60 -17.50
CA ILE A 219 -3.70 0.31 -16.34
C ILE A 219 -4.70 -0.22 -15.34
N ILE A 220 -4.32 -0.39 -14.06
CA ILE A 220 -5.22 -0.86 -12.99
C ILE A 220 -6.00 0.31 -12.39
N ASP A 221 -5.29 1.34 -11.89
CA ASP A 221 -5.86 2.33 -11.00
C ASP A 221 -5.49 3.78 -11.35
N GLY A 222 -5.05 4.00 -12.58
CA GLY A 222 -4.57 5.29 -13.04
C GLY A 222 -3.11 5.60 -12.68
N THR A 223 -2.47 4.83 -11.82
CA THR A 223 -1.05 4.98 -11.43
C THR A 223 -0.25 3.70 -11.53
N THR A 224 -0.92 2.54 -11.44
CA THR A 224 -0.30 1.21 -11.54
C THR A 224 -0.56 0.62 -12.92
N LEU A 225 0.49 0.25 -13.60
CA LEU A 225 0.47 -0.13 -15.01
C LEU A 225 1.43 -1.28 -15.29
N ARG A 226 1.12 -2.04 -16.33
CA ARG A 226 1.96 -3.12 -16.84
C ARG A 226 2.73 -2.62 -18.05
N LEU A 227 4.06 -2.60 -17.96
CA LEU A 227 4.95 -2.22 -19.04
C LEU A 227 5.75 -3.43 -19.56
N ASN A 228 5.96 -3.48 -20.86
CA ASN A 228 6.93 -4.40 -21.43
C ASN A 228 8.37 -3.90 -21.17
N PRO A 229 9.41 -4.71 -21.42
CA PRO A 229 10.78 -4.33 -21.12
C PRO A 229 11.24 -3.05 -21.80
N ASP A 230 10.87 -2.82 -23.06
CA ASP A 230 11.28 -1.62 -23.80
C ASP A 230 10.62 -0.36 -23.25
N GLU A 231 9.33 -0.42 -22.93
CA GLU A 231 8.59 0.68 -22.31
C GLU A 231 9.10 0.98 -20.90
N ALA A 232 9.36 -0.06 -20.10
CA ALA A 232 9.93 0.07 -18.77
C ALA A 232 11.31 0.73 -18.80
N LYS A 233 12.14 0.35 -19.76
CA LYS A 233 13.45 0.94 -20.01
C LYS A 233 13.35 2.41 -20.44
N LEU A 234 12.39 2.74 -21.32
CA LEU A 234 12.14 4.13 -21.70
C LEU A 234 11.74 4.98 -20.48
N LEU A 235 10.83 4.48 -19.65
CA LEU A 235 10.41 5.18 -18.42
C LEU A 235 11.59 5.36 -17.46
N TYR A 236 12.38 4.31 -17.25
CA TYR A 236 13.56 4.35 -16.38
C TYR A 236 14.58 5.40 -16.86
N ASN A 237 14.90 5.40 -18.14
CA ASN A 237 15.91 6.30 -18.71
C ASN A 237 15.49 7.76 -18.72
N HIS A 238 14.20 8.05 -18.96
CA HIS A 238 13.71 9.42 -19.11
C HIS A 238 13.10 9.99 -17.81
N ALA A 239 12.47 9.16 -16.99
CA ALA A 239 11.68 9.60 -15.87
C ALA A 239 11.71 8.64 -14.66
N SER A 240 12.90 8.11 -14.30
CA SER A 240 13.07 7.23 -13.14
C SER A 240 12.56 7.83 -11.82
N TYR A 241 12.49 9.14 -11.72
CA TYR A 241 11.90 9.88 -10.59
C TYR A 241 10.38 9.70 -10.46
N LEU A 242 9.69 9.26 -11.51
CA LEU A 242 8.25 8.94 -11.44
C LEU A 242 7.98 7.57 -10.84
N ILE A 243 8.92 6.66 -10.87
CA ILE A 243 8.72 5.28 -10.45
C ILE A 243 8.70 5.21 -8.93
N ALA A 244 7.51 5.01 -8.37
CA ALA A 244 7.33 4.81 -6.93
C ALA A 244 7.67 3.38 -6.52
N MET A 245 7.29 2.40 -7.34
CA MET A 245 7.54 0.99 -7.13
C MET A 245 7.56 0.25 -8.46
N SER A 246 8.40 -0.77 -8.55
CA SER A 246 8.38 -1.75 -9.65
C SER A 246 8.47 -3.16 -9.09
N VAL A 247 7.67 -4.06 -9.64
CA VAL A 247 7.76 -5.50 -9.38
C VAL A 247 7.72 -6.21 -10.73
N THR A 248 8.54 -7.24 -10.88
CA THR A 248 8.49 -8.06 -12.08
C THR A 248 7.16 -8.80 -12.13
N ASP A 249 6.49 -8.81 -13.29
CA ASP A 249 5.24 -9.55 -13.48
C ASP A 249 5.51 -11.04 -13.64
N PHE A 250 6.17 -11.65 -12.66
CA PHE A 250 6.32 -13.10 -12.55
C PHE A 250 5.19 -13.75 -11.79
N SER A 251 4.25 -12.98 -11.30
CA SER A 251 3.16 -13.49 -10.50
C SER A 251 2.18 -14.26 -11.37
N ARG A 252 2.65 -15.39 -11.90
CA ARG A 252 1.72 -16.50 -12.04
C ARG A 252 1.34 -16.84 -10.61
N ILE A 253 0.16 -16.47 -10.21
CA ILE A 253 -0.42 -17.00 -9.01
C ILE A 253 -0.52 -18.50 -9.29
N THR A 254 0.43 -19.25 -8.76
CA THR A 254 0.43 -20.70 -8.91
C THR A 254 -0.17 -21.27 -7.64
N ARG A 255 -1.13 -22.13 -7.82
CA ARG A 255 -1.51 -23.05 -6.78
C ARG A 255 -0.28 -23.90 -6.45
N ASP A 256 0.06 -24.00 -5.16
CA ASP A 256 0.89 -25.09 -4.70
C ASP A 256 0.16 -26.38 -5.01
N GLU A 257 0.91 -27.37 -5.45
CA GLU A 257 0.42 -28.73 -5.52
C GLU A 257 0.07 -29.14 -4.09
N VAL A 258 -1.19 -28.92 -3.74
CA VAL A 258 -1.76 -29.48 -2.52
C VAL A 258 -1.55 -30.97 -2.62
N LEU A 259 -1.01 -31.54 -1.56
CA LEU A 259 -0.84 -32.97 -1.34
C LEU A 259 -1.91 -33.77 -2.04
N GLU A 260 -1.47 -34.83 -2.73
CA GLU A 260 -2.32 -35.88 -3.27
C GLU A 260 -2.99 -36.74 -2.15
N ASP A 261 -3.57 -36.11 -1.17
CA ASP A 261 -4.62 -36.78 -0.40
C ASP A 261 -5.92 -36.53 -1.15
N LYS A 262 -6.18 -37.46 -2.05
CA LYS A 262 -7.48 -37.60 -2.68
C LYS A 262 -8.52 -37.83 -1.57
N ALA A 263 -9.08 -36.76 -1.06
CA ALA A 263 -10.41 -36.84 -0.53
C ALA A 263 -11.31 -37.15 -1.74
N GLU A 264 -11.58 -38.42 -2.00
CA GLU A 264 -12.67 -38.84 -2.86
C GLU A 264 -13.91 -38.21 -2.24
N ILE A 265 -14.38 -37.10 -2.85
CA ILE A 265 -15.70 -36.55 -2.56
C ILE A 265 -16.63 -37.69 -2.97
N SER A 266 -17.07 -38.47 -1.98
CA SER A 266 -17.96 -39.60 -2.22
C SER A 266 -19.21 -39.02 -2.85
N ASN A 267 -19.58 -39.53 -4.02
CA ASN A 267 -20.86 -39.26 -4.68
C ASN A 267 -22.04 -39.92 -3.94
N GLU A 268 -21.92 -40.15 -2.64
CA GLU A 268 -23.06 -40.53 -1.83
C GLU A 268 -23.99 -39.31 -1.80
N GLU A 269 -25.25 -39.50 -2.21
CA GLU A 269 -26.33 -38.53 -2.15
C GLU A 269 -26.48 -38.01 -0.72
N SER A 270 -25.62 -37.10 -0.32
CA SER A 270 -25.80 -36.34 0.91
C SER A 270 -26.98 -35.40 0.71
N LEU A 271 -28.10 -35.73 1.31
CA LEU A 271 -29.33 -34.93 1.28
C LEU A 271 -29.14 -33.68 2.15
N ILE A 272 -28.46 -32.67 1.59
CA ILE A 272 -28.49 -31.36 2.21
C ILE A 272 -29.81 -30.64 1.81
N PRO A 273 -30.37 -29.79 2.68
CA PRO A 273 -31.57 -29.05 2.37
C PRO A 273 -31.37 -28.15 1.17
N HIS A 274 -32.41 -27.84 0.43
CA HIS A 274 -32.35 -26.84 -0.65
C HIS A 274 -32.02 -25.46 -0.07
N PRO A 275 -31.23 -24.64 -0.80
CA PRO A 275 -30.91 -23.27 -0.37
C PRO A 275 -32.17 -22.40 -0.35
N THR A 276 -32.24 -21.50 0.61
CA THR A 276 -33.38 -20.56 0.76
C THR A 276 -32.90 -19.10 0.73
N ASN A 277 -32.74 -18.47 1.88
CA ASN A 277 -32.32 -17.07 2.01
C ASN A 277 -31.02 -16.93 2.80
N GLU A 278 -30.19 -17.94 2.80
CA GLU A 278 -28.90 -17.90 3.47
C GLU A 278 -28.01 -16.80 2.88
N PRO A 279 -27.15 -16.19 3.69
CA PRO A 279 -26.19 -15.20 3.21
C PRO A 279 -25.29 -15.77 2.09
N VAL A 280 -24.92 -14.90 1.15
CA VAL A 280 -24.06 -15.28 0.03
C VAL A 280 -22.63 -14.87 0.32
N ILE A 281 -21.72 -15.83 0.16
CA ILE A 281 -20.27 -15.58 0.16
C ILE A 281 -19.80 -15.56 -1.30
N GLY A 282 -19.03 -14.55 -1.69
CA GLY A 282 -18.36 -14.53 -2.98
C GLY A 282 -17.09 -15.38 -2.95
N VAL A 283 -16.89 -16.20 -3.96
CA VAL A 283 -15.65 -16.99 -4.13
C VAL A 283 -15.01 -16.63 -5.46
N ILE A 284 -13.75 -16.25 -5.43
CA ILE A 284 -12.94 -15.94 -6.62
C ILE A 284 -11.77 -16.92 -6.62
N ASP A 285 -11.81 -17.89 -7.54
CA ASP A 285 -10.92 -19.05 -7.51
C ASP A 285 -10.72 -19.67 -8.92
N THR A 286 -10.22 -20.91 -8.99
CA THR A 286 -10.27 -21.78 -10.16
C THR A 286 -11.72 -22.13 -10.49
N GLN A 287 -11.96 -23.07 -11.38
CA GLN A 287 -13.31 -23.39 -11.84
C GLN A 287 -14.10 -24.20 -10.79
N PHE A 288 -15.42 -24.27 -10.91
CA PHE A 288 -16.31 -25.04 -10.05
C PHE A 288 -16.97 -26.19 -10.84
N ASN A 289 -17.00 -27.39 -10.24
CA ASN A 289 -17.63 -28.57 -10.82
C ASN A 289 -19.13 -28.61 -10.48
N GLU A 290 -19.97 -28.28 -11.44
CA GLU A 290 -21.43 -28.26 -11.28
C GLU A 290 -22.08 -29.65 -11.10
N LYS A 291 -21.30 -30.74 -11.12
CA LYS A 291 -21.83 -32.10 -10.95
C LYS A 291 -21.78 -32.61 -9.51
N VAL A 292 -21.37 -31.78 -8.54
CA VAL A 292 -21.31 -32.12 -7.12
C VAL A 292 -22.71 -32.04 -6.50
N TYR A 293 -22.95 -32.81 -5.41
CA TYR A 293 -24.26 -32.91 -4.76
C TYR A 293 -24.78 -31.58 -4.19
N PHE A 294 -23.89 -30.63 -3.83
CA PHE A 294 -24.24 -29.32 -3.28
C PHE A 294 -24.34 -28.21 -4.35
N HIS A 295 -24.37 -28.55 -5.62
CA HIS A 295 -24.34 -27.57 -6.72
C HIS A 295 -25.45 -26.52 -6.65
N GLU A 296 -26.64 -26.85 -6.12
CA GLU A 296 -27.75 -25.89 -5.97
C GLU A 296 -27.43 -24.73 -5.01
N TRP A 297 -26.44 -24.88 -4.14
CA TRP A 297 -25.95 -23.84 -3.23
C TRP A 297 -24.97 -22.88 -3.89
N VAL A 298 -24.55 -23.17 -5.14
CA VAL A 298 -23.46 -22.44 -5.82
C VAL A 298 -23.97 -21.85 -7.13
N GLU A 299 -24.02 -20.52 -7.20
CA GLU A 299 -24.20 -19.79 -8.46
C GLU A 299 -22.81 -19.63 -9.11
N TYR A 300 -22.54 -20.42 -10.16
CA TYR A 300 -21.23 -20.46 -10.81
C TYR A 300 -21.18 -19.64 -12.09
N ARG A 301 -20.06 -18.93 -12.29
CA ARG A 301 -19.74 -18.15 -13.50
C ARG A 301 -18.29 -18.37 -13.91
N ASN A 302 -18.08 -18.98 -15.07
CA ASN A 302 -16.77 -19.04 -15.70
C ASN A 302 -16.45 -17.70 -16.38
N LEU A 303 -15.34 -17.04 -15.99
CA LEU A 303 -14.90 -15.77 -16.56
C LEU A 303 -13.61 -15.89 -17.40
N LEU A 304 -13.13 -17.10 -17.64
CA LEU A 304 -12.02 -17.33 -18.55
C LEU A 304 -12.45 -17.20 -20.01
N ASP A 305 -11.48 -16.86 -20.87
CA ASP A 305 -11.68 -16.90 -22.31
C ASP A 305 -12.10 -18.32 -22.73
N PRO A 306 -13.20 -18.46 -23.53
CA PRO A 306 -13.67 -19.78 -23.98
C PRO A 306 -12.64 -20.61 -24.75
N ASN A 307 -11.61 -19.98 -25.29
CA ASN A 307 -10.53 -20.68 -26.01
C ASN A 307 -9.47 -21.29 -25.08
N ILE A 308 -9.51 -21.01 -23.77
CA ILE A 308 -8.60 -21.62 -22.82
C ILE A 308 -9.05 -23.06 -22.54
N PRO A 309 -8.23 -24.09 -22.87
CA PRO A 309 -8.62 -25.47 -22.64
C PRO A 309 -8.58 -25.78 -21.14
N LEU A 310 -9.70 -26.23 -20.60
CA LEU A 310 -9.85 -26.63 -19.20
C LEU A 310 -9.67 -28.15 -19.06
N THR A 311 -9.09 -28.57 -17.95
CA THR A 311 -8.89 -29.98 -17.56
C THR A 311 -9.65 -30.26 -16.24
N ALA A 312 -9.76 -31.52 -15.83
CA ALA A 312 -10.40 -31.86 -14.57
C ALA A 312 -9.75 -31.15 -13.37
N LYS A 313 -8.43 -30.99 -13.37
CA LYS A 313 -7.67 -30.31 -12.30
C LYS A 313 -8.06 -28.85 -12.11
N ASP A 314 -8.57 -28.19 -13.17
CA ASP A 314 -8.97 -26.80 -13.08
C ASP A 314 -10.24 -26.59 -12.23
N TYR A 315 -10.98 -27.66 -11.96
CA TYR A 315 -12.23 -27.66 -11.19
C TYR A 315 -12.07 -28.13 -9.74
N GLU A 316 -10.91 -28.66 -9.34
CA GLU A 316 -10.71 -29.27 -8.01
C GLU A 316 -10.77 -28.20 -6.91
N HIS A 317 -9.83 -27.29 -6.89
CA HIS A 317 -9.65 -26.34 -5.78
C HIS A 317 -10.87 -25.41 -5.57
N GLY A 318 -11.40 -24.79 -6.63
CA GLY A 318 -12.57 -23.94 -6.49
C GLY A 318 -13.81 -24.70 -5.99
N THR A 319 -13.91 -26.00 -6.34
CA THR A 319 -14.97 -26.87 -5.81
C THR A 319 -14.75 -27.19 -4.33
N GLU A 320 -13.53 -27.51 -3.92
CA GLU A 320 -13.16 -27.77 -2.52
C GLU A 320 -13.41 -26.56 -1.62
N VAL A 321 -12.99 -25.37 -2.05
CA VAL A 321 -13.26 -24.11 -1.32
C VAL A 321 -14.77 -23.89 -1.18
N SER A 322 -15.53 -24.07 -2.25
CA SER A 322 -16.99 -23.94 -2.20
C SER A 322 -17.64 -24.98 -1.30
N TYR A 323 -17.12 -26.24 -1.29
CA TYR A 323 -17.58 -27.29 -0.41
C TYR A 323 -17.42 -26.94 1.07
N ILE A 324 -16.23 -26.42 1.45
CA ILE A 324 -15.96 -26.03 2.85
C ILE A 324 -16.95 -24.95 3.31
N ILE A 325 -17.28 -24.01 2.45
CA ILE A 325 -18.23 -22.92 2.77
C ILE A 325 -19.69 -23.44 2.85
N VAL A 326 -20.08 -24.35 1.96
CA VAL A 326 -21.46 -24.86 1.90
C VAL A 326 -21.69 -25.95 2.93
N ASP A 327 -20.80 -26.93 3.03
CA ASP A 327 -21.03 -28.14 3.83
C ASP A 327 -19.76 -28.73 4.46
N GLY A 328 -18.79 -27.88 4.81
CA GLY A 328 -17.54 -28.29 5.47
C GLY A 328 -17.71 -29.21 6.67
N PRO A 329 -18.70 -28.99 7.56
CA PRO A 329 -18.98 -29.91 8.69
C PRO A 329 -19.28 -31.35 8.33
N GLN A 330 -19.78 -31.64 7.13
CA GLN A 330 -19.98 -32.99 6.65
C GLN A 330 -18.66 -33.76 6.49
N GLY A 331 -17.63 -33.08 5.95
CA GLY A 331 -16.30 -33.67 5.81
C GLY A 331 -15.49 -33.67 7.10
N ASN A 332 -15.66 -32.63 7.89
CA ASN A 332 -14.99 -32.49 9.18
C ASN A 332 -15.92 -31.85 10.22
N PRO A 333 -16.51 -32.63 11.12
CA PRO A 333 -17.40 -32.10 12.16
C PRO A 333 -16.77 -31.05 13.08
N ALA A 334 -15.45 -30.92 13.13
CA ALA A 334 -14.76 -29.87 13.87
C ALA A 334 -14.94 -28.49 13.24
N LEU A 335 -15.39 -28.40 11.98
CA LEU A 335 -15.72 -27.16 11.30
C LEU A 335 -17.14 -26.64 11.60
N ASP A 336 -17.94 -27.41 12.38
CA ASP A 336 -19.28 -26.96 12.77
C ASP A 336 -19.20 -25.89 13.87
N ASP A 337 -19.29 -24.64 13.46
CA ASP A 337 -19.35 -23.49 14.34
C ASP A 337 -20.78 -23.07 14.72
N GLY A 338 -21.78 -23.84 14.27
CA GLY A 338 -23.21 -23.59 14.50
C GLY A 338 -23.78 -22.43 13.68
N CYS A 339 -23.05 -21.83 12.75
CA CYS A 339 -23.55 -20.79 11.86
C CYS A 339 -24.47 -21.32 10.73
N GLY A 340 -24.37 -22.61 10.47
CA GLY A 340 -25.11 -23.26 9.36
C GLY A 340 -24.38 -23.10 8.03
N ARG A 341 -25.13 -23.25 6.95
CA ARG A 341 -24.61 -23.19 5.59
C ARG A 341 -24.71 -21.80 5.00
N PHE A 342 -23.81 -21.48 4.05
CA PHE A 342 -23.85 -20.27 3.26
C PHE A 342 -24.03 -20.61 1.78
N ARG A 343 -24.75 -19.76 1.06
CA ARG A 343 -24.78 -19.81 -0.40
C ARG A 343 -23.47 -19.25 -0.94
N VAL A 344 -23.04 -19.76 -2.07
CA VAL A 344 -21.82 -19.31 -2.75
C VAL A 344 -22.18 -18.69 -4.09
N ARG A 345 -21.56 -17.55 -4.42
CA ARG A 345 -21.47 -17.08 -5.81
C ARG A 345 -20.01 -17.20 -6.22
N HIS A 346 -19.75 -18.18 -7.08
CA HIS A 346 -18.42 -18.60 -7.47
C HIS A 346 -18.04 -18.03 -8.83
N PHE A 347 -16.87 -17.40 -8.90
CA PHE A 347 -16.29 -16.84 -10.11
C PHE A 347 -14.99 -17.57 -10.44
N GLY A 348 -15.00 -18.38 -11.51
CA GLY A 348 -13.84 -19.09 -12.03
C GLY A 348 -12.99 -18.13 -12.87
N VAL A 349 -11.89 -17.63 -12.30
CA VAL A 349 -10.99 -16.65 -12.93
C VAL A 349 -9.62 -17.23 -13.26
N ALA A 350 -9.34 -18.46 -12.83
CA ALA A 350 -8.02 -19.08 -12.88
C ALA A 350 -8.09 -20.51 -13.39
N THR A 351 -6.91 -21.01 -13.83
CA THR A 351 -6.65 -22.41 -14.10
C THR A 351 -5.62 -22.95 -13.08
N HIS A 352 -5.49 -24.28 -12.96
CA HIS A 352 -4.46 -24.88 -12.13
C HIS A 352 -3.02 -24.54 -12.59
N ARG A 353 -2.84 -24.09 -13.83
CA ARG A 353 -1.53 -23.70 -14.39
C ARG A 353 -1.11 -22.28 -13.99
N GLY A 354 -1.98 -21.56 -13.29
CA GLY A 354 -1.76 -20.16 -12.92
C GLY A 354 -2.33 -19.16 -13.92
N PHE A 355 -2.13 -17.88 -13.62
CA PHE A 355 -2.66 -16.74 -14.41
C PHE A 355 -1.88 -15.48 -14.03
N SER A 356 -2.03 -14.41 -14.84
CA SER A 356 -1.47 -13.10 -14.51
C SER A 356 -2.25 -12.44 -13.38
N SER A 357 -1.58 -12.07 -12.29
CA SER A 357 -2.18 -11.35 -11.17
C SER A 357 -2.84 -10.05 -11.63
N PHE A 358 -2.23 -9.35 -12.57
CA PHE A 358 -2.79 -8.14 -13.17
C PHE A 358 -4.17 -8.36 -13.80
N THR A 359 -4.32 -9.42 -14.61
CA THR A 359 -5.60 -9.74 -15.26
C THR A 359 -6.66 -10.07 -14.22
N VAL A 360 -6.29 -10.87 -13.21
CA VAL A 360 -7.22 -11.25 -12.14
C VAL A 360 -7.65 -10.07 -11.30
N LEU A 361 -6.76 -9.15 -10.96
CA LEU A 361 -7.13 -7.94 -10.22
C LEU A 361 -8.18 -7.10 -10.96
N LYS A 362 -8.02 -6.95 -12.28
CA LYS A 362 -9.06 -6.28 -13.09
C LYS A 362 -10.39 -7.03 -13.06
N MET A 363 -10.36 -8.36 -13.13
CA MET A 363 -11.55 -9.19 -12.98
C MET A 363 -12.18 -9.01 -11.60
N ILE A 364 -11.40 -9.07 -10.52
CA ILE A 364 -11.88 -8.89 -9.13
C ILE A 364 -12.64 -7.57 -8.99
N ARG A 365 -12.09 -6.46 -9.47
CA ARG A 365 -12.77 -5.16 -9.43
C ARG A 365 -14.13 -5.21 -10.12
N ASN A 366 -14.20 -5.76 -11.33
CA ASN A 366 -15.44 -5.86 -12.09
C ASN A 366 -16.44 -6.80 -11.43
N ILE A 367 -15.99 -7.93 -10.87
CA ILE A 367 -16.81 -8.88 -10.13
C ILE A 367 -17.47 -8.20 -8.94
N VAL A 368 -16.69 -7.55 -8.09
CA VAL A 368 -17.20 -6.87 -6.88
C VAL A 368 -18.11 -5.71 -7.25
N ALA A 369 -17.73 -4.91 -8.24
CA ALA A 369 -18.54 -3.79 -8.73
C ALA A 369 -19.92 -4.23 -9.20
N SER A 370 -20.02 -5.42 -9.80
CA SER A 370 -21.28 -5.98 -10.37
C SER A 370 -22.08 -6.82 -9.36
N ASN A 371 -21.56 -7.08 -8.16
CA ASN A 371 -22.18 -7.94 -7.14
C ASN A 371 -22.18 -7.26 -5.76
N ARG A 372 -22.84 -6.10 -5.69
CA ARG A 372 -22.87 -5.22 -4.49
C ARG A 372 -23.61 -5.80 -3.28
N ASP A 373 -24.41 -6.82 -3.50
CA ASP A 373 -25.14 -7.60 -2.50
C ASP A 373 -24.19 -8.48 -1.66
N ILE A 374 -23.04 -8.84 -2.19
CA ILE A 374 -22.04 -9.68 -1.50
C ILE A 374 -21.08 -8.78 -0.69
N LYS A 375 -20.97 -9.07 0.60
CA LYS A 375 -20.12 -8.30 1.54
C LYS A 375 -18.85 -9.03 1.95
N VAL A 376 -18.82 -10.33 1.86
CA VAL A 376 -17.67 -11.17 2.23
C VAL A 376 -17.22 -11.95 1.00
N TRP A 377 -15.92 -11.86 0.70
CA TRP A 377 -15.29 -12.46 -0.46
C TRP A 377 -14.14 -13.36 -0.02
N ASN A 378 -14.15 -14.60 -0.47
CA ASN A 378 -12.99 -15.48 -0.36
C ASN A 378 -12.10 -15.33 -1.60
N LEU A 379 -10.81 -15.15 -1.37
CA LEU A 379 -9.77 -15.12 -2.40
C LEU A 379 -8.62 -16.04 -1.95
N SER A 380 -8.71 -17.31 -2.33
CA SER A 380 -7.69 -18.31 -2.00
C SER A 380 -6.57 -18.39 -3.04
N LEU A 381 -6.42 -17.34 -3.84
CA LEU A 381 -5.38 -17.17 -4.84
C LEU A 381 -4.27 -16.31 -4.26
N GLY A 382 -3.06 -16.83 -4.16
CA GLY A 382 -1.90 -16.15 -3.62
C GLY A 382 -0.64 -16.37 -4.46
N SER A 383 0.32 -15.46 -4.37
CA SER A 383 1.63 -15.56 -4.98
C SER A 383 2.61 -16.25 -4.04
N LYS A 384 3.53 -17.06 -4.60
CA LYS A 384 4.70 -17.59 -3.88
C LYS A 384 5.79 -16.53 -3.68
N LEU A 385 5.67 -15.39 -4.36
CA LEU A 385 6.65 -14.32 -4.24
C LEU A 385 6.52 -13.64 -2.88
N GLU A 386 7.65 -13.60 -2.18
CA GLU A 386 7.76 -12.86 -0.92
C GLU A 386 7.43 -11.39 -1.12
N ILE A 387 6.63 -10.84 -0.21
CA ILE A 387 6.36 -9.40 -0.18
C ILE A 387 7.62 -8.60 0.16
N LYS A 388 7.79 -7.45 -0.47
CA LYS A 388 8.91 -6.55 -0.16
C LYS A 388 8.62 -5.79 1.14
N PRO A 389 9.53 -5.77 2.13
CA PRO A 389 9.28 -5.16 3.45
C PRO A 389 8.89 -3.67 3.42
N ASN A 390 9.22 -2.96 2.35
CA ASN A 390 9.04 -1.51 2.25
C ASN A 390 7.87 -1.08 1.36
N PHE A 391 7.13 -2.05 0.78
CA PHE A 391 6.05 -1.76 -0.15
C PHE A 391 4.86 -2.66 0.14
N ILE A 392 3.67 -2.10 -0.05
CA ILE A 392 2.45 -2.89 -0.19
C ILE A 392 2.43 -3.38 -1.64
N SER A 393 2.18 -4.69 -1.85
CA SER A 393 2.09 -5.23 -3.21
C SER A 393 0.98 -4.53 -4.00
N PRO A 394 1.11 -4.38 -5.33
CA PRO A 394 0.06 -3.80 -6.17
C PRO A 394 -1.28 -4.51 -5.99
N GLU A 395 -1.24 -5.82 -5.81
CA GLU A 395 -2.40 -6.66 -5.57
C GLU A 395 -3.08 -6.30 -4.26
N ALA A 396 -2.32 -6.21 -3.16
CA ALA A 396 -2.84 -5.82 -1.85
C ALA A 396 -3.40 -4.39 -1.86
N ALA A 397 -2.69 -3.45 -2.48
CA ALA A 397 -3.14 -2.06 -2.60
C ALA A 397 -4.46 -1.95 -3.37
N GLU A 398 -4.65 -2.75 -4.43
CA GLU A 398 -5.88 -2.76 -5.19
C GLU A 398 -7.03 -3.43 -4.40
N LEU A 399 -6.76 -4.54 -3.70
CA LEU A 399 -7.75 -5.14 -2.80
C LEU A 399 -8.20 -4.16 -1.71
N ASP A 400 -7.28 -3.43 -1.09
CA ASP A 400 -7.59 -2.42 -0.08
C ASP A 400 -8.48 -1.31 -0.64
N ARG A 401 -8.22 -0.89 -1.87
CA ARG A 401 -9.04 0.10 -2.57
C ARG A 401 -10.44 -0.43 -2.88
N ILE A 402 -10.56 -1.65 -3.40
CA ILE A 402 -11.84 -2.30 -3.68
C ILE A 402 -12.65 -2.42 -2.39
N GLN A 403 -12.06 -2.85 -1.29
CA GLN A 403 -12.73 -2.98 0.01
C GLN A 403 -13.26 -1.64 0.50
N SER A 404 -12.46 -0.59 0.41
CA SER A 404 -12.87 0.76 0.82
C SER A 404 -13.96 1.35 -0.10
N GLU A 405 -13.86 1.13 -1.41
CA GLU A 405 -14.80 1.69 -2.40
C GLU A 405 -16.17 1.00 -2.37
N TYR A 406 -16.18 -0.32 -2.14
CA TYR A 406 -17.39 -1.13 -2.24
C TYR A 406 -17.97 -1.59 -0.90
N ASP A 407 -17.33 -1.23 0.21
CA ASP A 407 -17.73 -1.63 1.57
C ASP A 407 -17.87 -3.17 1.66
N VAL A 408 -16.79 -3.86 1.35
CA VAL A 408 -16.67 -5.31 1.37
C VAL A 408 -15.42 -5.74 2.15
N ILE A 409 -15.33 -7.02 2.51
CA ILE A 409 -14.14 -7.60 3.12
C ILE A 409 -13.67 -8.81 2.30
N PHE A 410 -12.34 -8.91 2.11
CA PHE A 410 -11.72 -10.09 1.56
C PHE A 410 -11.12 -10.97 2.67
N VAL A 411 -11.33 -12.26 2.55
CA VAL A 411 -10.61 -13.30 3.29
C VAL A 411 -9.58 -13.89 2.33
N VAL A 412 -8.30 -13.71 2.64
CA VAL A 412 -7.18 -14.10 1.75
C VAL A 412 -6.28 -15.12 2.43
N ALA A 413 -5.70 -16.02 1.64
CA ALA A 413 -4.69 -16.96 2.11
C ALA A 413 -3.38 -16.22 2.43
N GLY A 414 -2.78 -16.48 3.59
CA GLY A 414 -1.56 -15.79 4.04
C GLY A 414 -0.29 -16.30 3.39
N THR A 415 -0.18 -17.62 3.24
CA THR A 415 0.97 -18.28 2.60
C THR A 415 0.52 -19.52 1.85
N ASN A 416 1.13 -19.71 0.69
CA ASN A 416 1.05 -20.96 -0.07
C ASN A 416 2.47 -21.52 -0.16
N ILE A 417 2.85 -22.44 0.75
CA ILE A 417 4.19 -23.00 0.80
C ILE A 417 4.19 -24.40 0.19
N PRO A 418 5.16 -24.71 -0.69
CA PRO A 418 5.39 -26.06 -1.17
C PRO A 418 5.85 -26.98 -0.05
N ASP A 419 5.39 -28.23 -0.08
CA ASP A 419 5.91 -29.29 0.78
C ASP A 419 7.42 -29.44 0.61
N GLY A 420 8.15 -29.47 1.73
CA GLY A 420 9.60 -29.72 1.77
C GLY A 420 10.47 -28.52 2.10
N GLU A 421 9.94 -27.31 2.16
CA GLU A 421 10.68 -26.16 2.69
C GLU A 421 10.55 -26.06 4.22
N THR A 422 11.67 -25.81 4.89
CA THR A 422 11.69 -25.78 6.36
C THR A 422 10.87 -24.57 6.87
N LYS A 423 9.94 -24.83 7.78
CA LYS A 423 9.02 -23.85 8.45
C LYS A 423 9.69 -22.60 9.06
N LYS A 424 11.01 -22.50 9.03
CA LYS A 424 11.77 -21.46 9.74
C LYS A 424 11.79 -20.09 9.08
N ASP A 425 11.51 -20.03 7.77
CA ASP A 425 11.62 -18.79 6.98
C ASP A 425 10.33 -18.45 6.21
N MET A 426 9.19 -18.88 6.75
CA MET A 426 7.88 -18.67 6.12
C MET A 426 7.51 -17.19 6.09
N LYS A 427 7.43 -16.62 4.90
CA LYS A 427 7.03 -15.24 4.67
C LYS A 427 5.71 -15.20 3.92
N ILE A 428 4.90 -14.19 4.22
CA ILE A 428 3.62 -14.02 3.53
C ILE A 428 3.86 -13.60 2.07
N GLY A 429 2.99 -14.11 1.18
CA GLY A 429 2.97 -13.75 -0.24
C GLY A 429 1.90 -12.72 -0.57
N SER A 430 2.03 -12.07 -1.75
CA SER A 430 0.97 -11.19 -2.25
C SER A 430 -0.32 -12.03 -2.55
N PRO A 431 -1.53 -11.53 -2.20
CA PRO A 431 -1.87 -10.20 -1.66
C PRO A 431 -2.08 -10.18 -0.14
N ALA A 432 -1.47 -11.10 0.62
CA ALA A 432 -1.67 -11.19 2.06
C ALA A 432 -1.09 -9.99 2.87
N ASP A 433 -0.40 -9.08 2.21
CA ASP A 433 0.05 -7.80 2.77
C ASP A 433 -1.03 -6.69 2.67
N SER A 434 -2.26 -7.02 2.25
CA SER A 434 -3.42 -6.12 2.29
C SER A 434 -3.73 -5.71 3.73
N LEU A 435 -3.96 -4.40 3.95
CA LEU A 435 -4.21 -3.83 5.28
C LEU A 435 -5.67 -3.99 5.74
N ASN A 436 -6.60 -4.15 4.79
CA ASN A 436 -8.03 -4.23 5.06
C ASN A 436 -8.57 -5.67 4.98
N SER A 437 -7.79 -6.62 4.45
CA SER A 437 -8.21 -8.01 4.32
C SER A 437 -8.03 -8.80 5.61
N LEU A 438 -8.84 -9.83 5.78
CA LEU A 438 -8.65 -10.85 6.79
C LEU A 438 -7.69 -11.92 6.25
N VAL A 439 -6.46 -11.94 6.75
CA VAL A 439 -5.45 -12.91 6.32
C VAL A 439 -5.53 -14.16 7.18
N VAL A 440 -5.65 -15.32 6.54
CA VAL A 440 -5.82 -16.61 7.21
C VAL A 440 -4.69 -17.56 6.80
N ASN A 441 -4.09 -18.21 7.81
CA ASN A 441 -3.09 -19.25 7.64
C ASN A 441 -3.49 -20.52 8.42
N ALA A 442 -3.11 -21.66 7.90
CA ALA A 442 -3.14 -22.90 8.68
C ALA A 442 -2.05 -22.85 9.76
N VAL A 443 -2.36 -23.41 10.93
CA VAL A 443 -1.39 -23.64 12.00
C VAL A 443 -1.38 -25.15 12.32
N ASP A 444 -0.20 -25.71 12.47
CA ASP A 444 -0.04 -27.04 13.03
C ASP A 444 -0.09 -26.96 14.56
N PHE A 445 -0.86 -27.79 15.17
CA PHE A 445 -0.94 -27.96 16.63
C PHE A 445 -0.04 -29.10 17.12
#